data_80f3d0564c650289b632d01edb0ed4ea
#
_entry.id   80f3d0564c650289b632d01edb0ed4ea
#
_cell.length_a   1.000
_cell.length_b   1.000
_cell.length_c   1.000
_cell.angle_alpha   90.00
_cell.angle_beta   90.00
_cell.angle_gamma   90.00
#
_symmetry.space_group_name_H-M   'P 1'
#
loop_
_entity.id
_entity.type
_entity.pdbx_description
1 polymer ?
#
loop_
_entity_poly.entity_id
_entity_poly.type
_entity_poly.pdbx_seq_one_letter_code
_entity_poly.pdbx_strand_id
1 'polypeptide(L)'
;GRGSWTSFPADESNYKLMARLDWNINDKHKLALRYNYTKNNVWNAPNATSMDGGTRMSGARMSQYSMSYANSMYSMENIVHSWSLDFNSRLTENLSNQFLATISKLDDVRGTDSSEFPFIDITKDDNNYIALGYELFTWNNAVHNTIWNIKDDVTYYMGAHKIMAGISFEHQMADNQYMRNGSGYYRYNITDDMYVGGVLQPDMLFNSTPEIFCLTYGYDGETKPAARVQFNRPGIYAQDEWNITDKLKLTYGLRVDGLFFNNSDLR
;
A
#
# COMPACT_ATOMS: atom_id res chain seq x y z
N GLY A 1 8.03 -8.59 -24.09
CA GLY A 1 7.43 -9.68 -23.36
C GLY A 1 6.49 -10.48 -24.24
N ARG A 2 6.65 -11.76 -24.23
CA ARG A 2 5.74 -12.65 -24.97
C ARG A 2 4.51 -12.87 -24.10
N GLY A 3 3.46 -12.09 -24.30
CA GLY A 3 2.19 -12.34 -23.65
C GLY A 3 1.58 -13.66 -24.10
N SER A 4 1.02 -14.41 -23.15
CA SER A 4 0.14 -15.54 -23.43
C SER A 4 -1.31 -15.07 -23.23
N TRP A 5 -2.22 -15.65 -23.98
CA TRP A 5 -3.67 -15.41 -23.80
C TRP A 5 -4.37 -16.65 -23.23
N THR A 6 -3.62 -17.72 -22.98
CA THR A 6 -4.12 -18.99 -22.43
C THR A 6 -3.54 -19.33 -21.05
N SER A 7 -2.48 -18.65 -20.63
CA SER A 7 -1.81 -18.90 -19.35
C SER A 7 -1.61 -17.58 -18.62
N PHE A 8 -2.47 -17.32 -17.68
CA PHE A 8 -2.45 -16.10 -16.87
C PHE A 8 -1.82 -16.38 -15.51
N PRO A 9 -1.02 -15.45 -14.98
CA PRO A 9 -0.63 -15.51 -13.59
C PRO A 9 -1.90 -15.32 -12.73
N ALA A 10 -2.17 -16.29 -11.88
CA ALA A 10 -3.35 -16.29 -11.02
C ALA A 10 -2.99 -16.75 -9.59
N ASP A 11 -1.70 -16.92 -9.32
CA ASP A 11 -1.24 -17.42 -8.05
C ASP A 11 -1.42 -16.37 -6.97
N GLU A 12 -1.98 -16.81 -5.84
CA GLU A 12 -2.01 -16.06 -4.60
C GLU A 12 -1.02 -16.68 -3.62
N SER A 13 -0.15 -15.88 -3.08
CA SER A 13 0.80 -16.33 -2.07
C SER A 13 0.73 -15.47 -0.81
N ASN A 14 0.75 -16.12 0.34
CA ASN A 14 0.72 -15.44 1.63
C ASN A 14 1.70 -16.11 2.59
N TYR A 15 2.65 -15.33 3.11
CA TYR A 15 3.66 -15.77 4.07
C TYR A 15 3.51 -14.95 5.34
N LYS A 16 3.45 -15.63 6.48
CA LYS A 16 3.41 -15.00 7.80
C LYS A 16 4.42 -15.69 8.71
N LEU A 17 5.30 -14.87 9.29
CA LEU A 17 6.29 -15.32 10.26
C LEU A 17 6.21 -14.43 11.49
N MET A 18 6.24 -15.05 12.67
CA MET A 18 6.38 -14.34 13.95
C MET A 18 7.48 -15.00 14.75
N ALA A 19 8.35 -14.18 15.31
CA ALA A 19 9.34 -14.59 16.31
C ALA A 19 9.18 -13.72 17.54
N ARG A 20 9.31 -14.34 18.72
CA ARG A 20 9.25 -13.65 20.02
C ARG A 20 10.32 -14.23 20.96
N LEU A 21 11.00 -13.33 21.65
CA LEU A 21 11.94 -13.64 22.72
C LEU A 21 11.49 -12.90 23.98
N ASP A 22 11.27 -13.65 25.05
CA ASP A 22 10.98 -13.12 26.37
C ASP A 22 12.18 -13.38 27.30
N TRP A 23 12.68 -12.31 27.90
CA TRP A 23 13.78 -12.37 28.82
C TRP A 23 13.40 -11.80 30.19
N ASN A 24 13.32 -12.67 31.20
CA ASN A 24 13.19 -12.28 32.60
C ASN A 24 14.58 -11.93 33.12
N ILE A 25 14.95 -10.65 33.02
CA ILE A 25 16.27 -10.15 33.44
C ILE A 25 16.45 -10.40 34.97
N ASN A 26 15.40 -10.12 35.73
CA ASN A 26 15.25 -10.43 37.15
C ASN A 26 13.76 -10.34 37.54
N ASP A 27 13.44 -10.47 38.83
CA ASP A 27 12.07 -10.46 39.35
C ASP A 27 11.32 -9.14 39.09
N LYS A 28 12.06 -8.06 38.82
CA LYS A 28 11.48 -6.70 38.58
C LYS A 28 11.47 -6.27 37.13
N HIS A 29 12.35 -6.83 36.29
CA HIS A 29 12.58 -6.37 34.93
C HIS A 29 12.38 -7.49 33.92
N LYS A 30 11.49 -7.24 32.95
CA LYS A 30 11.19 -8.17 31.86
C LYS A 30 11.28 -7.45 30.54
N LEU A 31 11.91 -8.09 29.54
CA LEU A 31 12.05 -7.61 28.18
C LEU A 31 11.40 -8.61 27.24
N ALA A 32 10.54 -8.13 26.35
CA ALA A 32 10.06 -8.91 25.23
C ALA A 32 10.47 -8.24 23.92
N LEU A 33 11.04 -9.04 23.03
CA LEU A 33 11.34 -8.65 21.66
C LEU A 33 10.43 -9.43 20.72
N ARG A 34 9.83 -8.76 19.74
CA ARG A 34 8.97 -9.41 18.74
C ARG A 34 9.32 -8.92 17.35
N TYR A 35 9.31 -9.84 16.41
CA TYR A 35 9.38 -9.57 15.00
C TYR A 35 8.19 -10.23 14.31
N ASN A 36 7.51 -9.48 13.44
CA ASN A 36 6.47 -9.98 12.57
C ASN A 36 6.83 -9.66 11.12
N TYR A 37 6.63 -10.64 10.27
CA TYR A 37 6.76 -10.51 8.83
C TYR A 37 5.48 -11.04 8.17
N THR A 38 4.96 -10.25 7.24
CA THR A 38 3.86 -10.67 6.38
C THR A 38 4.21 -10.28 4.95
N LYS A 39 4.02 -11.20 4.03
CA LYS A 39 4.07 -10.94 2.60
C LYS A 39 2.85 -11.56 1.96
N ASN A 40 2.12 -10.76 1.20
CA ASN A 40 0.99 -11.19 0.38
C ASN A 40 1.24 -10.75 -1.06
N ASN A 41 0.94 -11.60 -2.03
CA ASN A 41 0.96 -11.26 -3.44
C ASN A 41 -0.28 -11.86 -4.12
N VAL A 42 -1.03 -11.01 -4.85
CA VAL A 42 -2.26 -11.38 -5.55
C VAL A 42 -2.20 -10.84 -6.97
N TRP A 43 -2.52 -11.68 -7.95
CA TRP A 43 -2.63 -11.29 -9.34
C TRP A 43 -4.03 -10.81 -9.70
N ASN A 44 -4.11 -9.80 -10.55
CA ASN A 44 -5.33 -9.16 -10.98
C ASN A 44 -5.36 -8.97 -12.50
N ALA A 45 -6.58 -8.96 -13.04
CA ALA A 45 -6.83 -8.58 -14.41
C ALA A 45 -6.56 -7.07 -14.64
N PRO A 46 -6.24 -6.65 -15.87
CA PRO A 46 -6.05 -5.25 -16.18
C PRO A 46 -7.32 -4.45 -15.90
N ASN A 47 -7.14 -3.21 -15.44
CA ASN A 47 -8.25 -2.35 -15.05
C ASN A 47 -9.18 -2.07 -16.23
N ALA A 48 -10.48 -2.25 -16.00
CA ALA A 48 -11.53 -2.03 -17.01
C ALA A 48 -11.99 -0.56 -17.13
N THR A 49 -11.61 0.30 -16.20
CA THR A 49 -12.22 1.62 -16.03
C THR A 49 -11.33 2.80 -16.41
N SER A 50 -10.19 2.58 -17.08
CA SER A 50 -9.31 3.67 -17.49
C SER A 50 -10.02 4.60 -18.49
N MET A 51 -9.89 5.91 -18.24
CA MET A 51 -10.39 6.98 -19.09
C MET A 51 -9.21 7.73 -19.70
N ASP A 52 -8.67 7.23 -20.78
CA ASP A 52 -7.59 7.90 -21.48
C ASP A 52 -8.13 8.61 -22.72
N GLY A 53 -7.66 9.83 -22.96
CA GLY A 53 -8.15 10.66 -24.04
C GLY A 53 -9.59 11.16 -23.87
N GLY A 54 -10.15 11.13 -22.66
CA GLY A 54 -11.49 11.65 -22.35
C GLY A 54 -12.65 10.72 -22.67
N THR A 55 -12.43 9.58 -23.32
CA THR A 55 -13.48 8.61 -23.66
C THR A 55 -13.33 7.34 -22.84
N ARG A 56 -14.34 7.06 -22.03
CA ARG A 56 -14.39 5.82 -21.27
C ARG A 56 -14.86 4.68 -22.15
N MET A 57 -14.07 3.61 -22.22
CA MET A 57 -14.47 2.40 -22.93
C MET A 57 -15.58 1.69 -22.18
N SER A 58 -16.53 1.13 -22.91
CA SER A 58 -17.52 0.21 -22.36
C SER A 58 -16.96 -1.22 -22.33
N GLY A 59 -17.44 -1.97 -21.34
CA GLY A 59 -17.04 -3.36 -21.16
C GLY A 59 -15.69 -3.55 -20.46
N ALA A 60 -15.50 -4.73 -19.91
CA ALA A 60 -14.26 -5.13 -19.27
C ALA A 60 -13.20 -5.52 -20.32
N ARG A 61 -11.90 -5.37 -19.96
CA ARG A 61 -10.79 -5.85 -20.79
C ARG A 61 -10.68 -7.38 -20.83
N MET A 62 -11.29 -8.07 -19.87
CA MET A 62 -11.46 -9.54 -19.86
C MET A 62 -12.93 -9.87 -19.65
N SER A 63 -13.55 -10.46 -20.65
CA SER A 63 -14.97 -10.85 -20.64
C SER A 63 -15.22 -11.94 -21.67
N GLN A 64 -16.46 -12.35 -21.86
CA GLN A 64 -16.84 -13.25 -22.96
C GLN A 64 -16.67 -12.64 -24.36
N TYR A 65 -16.49 -11.31 -24.47
CA TYR A 65 -16.35 -10.58 -25.73
C TYR A 65 -14.98 -9.94 -25.93
N SER A 66 -14.12 -9.99 -24.91
CA SER A 66 -12.82 -9.35 -24.91
C SER A 66 -11.77 -10.22 -24.26
N MET A 67 -10.53 -10.13 -24.72
CA MET A 67 -9.41 -10.85 -24.15
C MET A 67 -8.27 -9.91 -23.82
N SER A 68 -7.48 -10.30 -22.81
CA SER A 68 -6.22 -9.65 -22.48
C SER A 68 -5.08 -10.66 -22.56
N TYR A 69 -3.92 -10.21 -23.01
CA TYR A 69 -2.72 -11.01 -22.89
C TYR A 69 -2.20 -11.02 -21.45
N ALA A 70 -1.52 -12.08 -21.04
CA ALA A 70 -1.01 -12.26 -19.68
C ALA A 70 -0.07 -11.13 -19.24
N ASN A 71 0.65 -10.50 -20.19
CA ASN A 71 1.53 -9.36 -19.90
C ASN A 71 0.78 -8.07 -19.52
N SER A 72 -0.54 -8.02 -19.65
CA SER A 72 -1.36 -6.92 -19.16
C SER A 72 -1.92 -7.15 -17.74
N MET A 73 -1.67 -8.31 -17.16
CA MET A 73 -1.99 -8.60 -15.76
C MET A 73 -1.03 -7.86 -14.83
N TYR A 74 -1.47 -7.61 -13.60
CA TYR A 74 -0.62 -7.02 -12.58
C TYR A 74 -0.77 -7.73 -11.24
N SER A 75 0.28 -7.69 -10.44
CA SER A 75 0.24 -8.14 -9.06
C SER A 75 0.12 -6.99 -8.09
N MET A 76 -0.46 -7.27 -6.92
CA MET A 76 -0.41 -6.42 -5.74
C MET A 76 0.39 -7.16 -4.68
N GLU A 77 1.55 -6.63 -4.35
CA GLU A 77 2.42 -7.17 -3.32
C GLU A 77 2.36 -6.26 -2.09
N ASN A 78 2.00 -6.83 -0.93
CA ASN A 78 2.00 -6.15 0.35
C ASN A 78 3.02 -6.82 1.25
N ILE A 79 4.01 -6.08 1.72
CA ILE A 79 5.06 -6.56 2.62
C ILE A 79 5.03 -5.74 3.89
N VAL A 80 5.00 -6.41 5.03
CA VAL A 80 5.07 -5.77 6.34
C VAL A 80 6.19 -6.40 7.16
N HIS A 81 7.10 -5.56 7.63
CA HIS A 81 8.07 -5.87 8.66
C HIS A 81 7.75 -5.05 9.90
N SER A 82 7.59 -5.70 11.05
CA SER A 82 7.35 -5.00 12.31
C SER A 82 8.22 -5.58 13.42
N TRP A 83 8.94 -4.71 14.10
CA TRP A 83 9.74 -5.01 15.29
C TRP A 83 9.15 -4.29 16.46
N SER A 84 9.06 -4.96 17.60
CA SER A 84 8.68 -4.33 18.85
C SER A 84 9.58 -4.76 20.00
N LEU A 85 9.84 -3.80 20.86
CA LEU A 85 10.51 -3.96 22.15
C LEU A 85 9.53 -3.52 23.23
N ASP A 86 9.25 -4.39 24.18
CA ASP A 86 8.41 -4.15 25.36
C ASP A 86 9.23 -4.41 26.62
N PHE A 87 9.53 -3.34 27.37
CA PHE A 87 10.31 -3.41 28.58
C PHE A 87 9.44 -3.02 29.78
N ASN A 88 9.18 -3.99 30.63
CA ASN A 88 8.35 -3.84 31.82
C ASN A 88 9.23 -3.85 33.09
N SER A 89 9.04 -2.85 33.93
CA SER A 89 9.81 -2.67 35.16
C SER A 89 8.89 -2.46 36.37
N ARG A 90 9.06 -3.25 37.44
CA ARG A 90 8.46 -3.00 38.72
C ARG A 90 9.48 -2.26 39.61
N LEU A 91 9.42 -0.93 39.62
CA LEU A 91 10.39 -0.06 40.27
C LEU A 91 10.29 -0.16 41.79
N THR A 92 9.03 -0.15 42.30
CA THR A 92 8.72 -0.41 43.73
C THR A 92 7.51 -1.34 43.84
N GLU A 93 6.99 -1.58 45.03
CA GLU A 93 5.77 -2.37 45.24
C GLU A 93 4.55 -1.69 44.57
N ASN A 94 4.54 -0.36 44.56
CA ASN A 94 3.41 0.44 44.03
C ASN A 94 3.70 1.20 42.74
N LEU A 95 4.92 1.10 42.20
CA LEU A 95 5.34 1.84 41.02
C LEU A 95 5.85 0.90 39.94
N SER A 96 5.24 0.95 38.77
CA SER A 96 5.68 0.22 37.58
C SER A 96 5.89 1.16 36.39
N ASN A 97 6.74 0.73 35.47
CA ASN A 97 6.96 1.41 34.20
C ASN A 97 6.88 0.40 33.07
N GLN A 98 6.31 0.83 31.94
CA GLN A 98 6.34 0.08 30.68
C GLN A 98 6.86 1.00 29.59
N PHE A 99 7.99 0.61 29.00
CA PHE A 99 8.53 1.24 27.80
C PHE A 99 8.26 0.35 26.61
N LEU A 100 7.60 0.91 25.58
CA LEU A 100 7.29 0.22 24.33
C LEU A 100 7.90 1.01 23.15
N ALA A 101 8.67 0.34 22.31
CA ALA A 101 9.15 0.88 21.05
C ALA A 101 8.77 -0.05 19.91
N THR A 102 8.26 0.49 18.82
CA THR A 102 7.96 -0.27 17.61
C THR A 102 8.48 0.43 16.36
N ILE A 103 8.91 -0.38 15.39
CA ILE A 103 9.25 0.09 14.05
C ILE A 103 8.49 -0.80 13.08
N SER A 104 7.71 -0.20 12.17
CA SER A 104 7.01 -0.92 11.12
C SER A 104 7.40 -0.34 9.77
N LYS A 105 7.73 -1.24 8.82
CA LYS A 105 7.92 -0.92 7.41
C LYS A 105 6.85 -1.64 6.62
N LEU A 106 6.12 -0.88 5.80
CA LEU A 106 5.03 -1.37 4.97
C LEU A 106 5.35 -0.97 3.54
N ASP A 107 5.39 -1.95 2.66
CA ASP A 107 5.60 -1.77 1.22
C ASP A 107 4.42 -2.36 0.47
N ASP A 108 3.66 -1.50 -0.21
CA ASP A 108 2.57 -1.86 -1.10
C ASP A 108 3.00 -1.54 -2.53
N VAL A 109 3.23 -2.55 -3.35
CA VAL A 109 3.83 -2.39 -4.68
C VAL A 109 2.98 -3.11 -5.73
N ARG A 110 2.73 -2.43 -6.83
CA ARG A 110 2.23 -3.10 -8.03
C ARG A 110 3.39 -3.63 -8.84
N GLY A 111 3.24 -4.86 -9.31
CA GLY A 111 4.22 -5.55 -10.12
C GLY A 111 3.61 -6.14 -11.39
N THR A 112 4.45 -6.59 -12.29
CA THR A 112 4.07 -7.31 -13.51
C THR A 112 5.20 -8.23 -13.95
N ASP A 113 4.87 -9.29 -14.65
CA ASP A 113 5.85 -10.16 -15.35
C ASP A 113 6.19 -9.63 -16.75
N SER A 114 5.58 -8.52 -17.16
CA SER A 114 5.85 -7.90 -18.45
C SER A 114 7.18 -7.17 -18.46
N SER A 115 7.89 -7.23 -19.57
CA SER A 115 8.92 -6.24 -19.88
C SER A 115 8.27 -4.90 -20.21
N GLU A 116 9.02 -3.81 -20.04
CA GLU A 116 8.58 -2.47 -20.39
C GLU A 116 8.16 -2.40 -21.86
N PHE A 117 6.89 -2.06 -22.08
CA PHE A 117 6.26 -1.94 -23.39
C PHE A 117 4.97 -1.11 -23.24
N PRO A 118 4.59 -0.29 -24.21
CA PRO A 118 3.34 0.45 -24.15
C PRO A 118 2.12 -0.47 -23.96
N PHE A 119 1.14 0.01 -23.21
CA PHE A 119 -0.14 -0.68 -23.13
C PHE A 119 -0.97 -0.35 -24.39
N ILE A 120 -1.56 -1.37 -24.97
CA ILE A 120 -2.35 -1.24 -26.21
C ILE A 120 -3.75 -1.81 -25.98
N ASP A 121 -4.77 -0.99 -26.18
CA ASP A 121 -6.13 -1.42 -26.35
C ASP A 121 -6.47 -1.46 -27.85
N ILE A 122 -7.03 -2.56 -28.28
CA ILE A 122 -7.71 -2.69 -29.57
C ILE A 122 -9.20 -2.75 -29.28
N THR A 123 -9.96 -1.84 -29.85
CA THR A 123 -11.40 -1.75 -29.68
C THR A 123 -12.13 -2.21 -30.92
N LYS A 124 -13.38 -2.64 -30.73
CA LYS A 124 -14.29 -3.00 -31.79
C LYS A 124 -15.71 -2.60 -31.38
N ASP A 125 -16.43 -1.89 -32.23
CA ASP A 125 -17.80 -1.41 -31.96
C ASP A 125 -17.88 -0.65 -30.61
N ASP A 126 -16.93 0.26 -30.37
CA ASP A 126 -16.77 1.06 -29.14
C ASP A 126 -16.60 0.23 -27.84
N ASN A 127 -16.22 -1.05 -27.95
CA ASN A 127 -15.97 -1.92 -26.81
C ASN A 127 -14.51 -2.38 -26.77
N ASN A 128 -14.01 -2.66 -25.57
CA ASN A 128 -12.74 -3.37 -25.43
C ASN A 128 -12.83 -4.72 -26.15
N TYR A 129 -11.81 -5.05 -26.93
CA TYR A 129 -11.72 -6.30 -27.66
C TYR A 129 -10.45 -7.08 -27.34
N ILE A 130 -9.27 -6.45 -27.51
CA ILE A 130 -7.99 -7.04 -27.14
C ILE A 130 -7.18 -6.02 -26.35
N ALA A 131 -6.61 -6.45 -25.23
CA ALA A 131 -5.68 -5.65 -24.44
C ALA A 131 -4.34 -6.37 -24.29
N LEU A 132 -3.23 -5.65 -24.46
CA LEU A 132 -1.88 -6.17 -24.35
C LEU A 132 -0.88 -5.10 -23.90
N GLY A 133 0.27 -5.53 -23.43
CA GLY A 133 1.36 -4.65 -23.01
C GLY A 133 1.43 -4.47 -21.50
N TYR A 134 2.26 -3.53 -21.07
CA TYR A 134 2.49 -3.24 -19.66
C TYR A 134 1.28 -2.54 -19.05
N GLU A 135 0.70 -3.09 -17.99
CA GLU A 135 -0.52 -2.57 -17.40
C GLU A 135 -0.41 -1.08 -17.01
N LEU A 136 -1.45 -0.30 -17.32
CA LEU A 136 -1.47 1.16 -17.31
C LEU A 136 -1.04 1.83 -16.00
N PHE A 137 -1.33 1.20 -14.87
CA PHE A 137 -1.13 1.77 -13.54
C PHE A 137 0.08 1.17 -12.81
N THR A 138 0.81 0.24 -13.43
CA THR A 138 1.87 -0.51 -12.77
C THR A 138 3.24 0.16 -12.88
N TRP A 139 3.45 1.03 -13.88
CA TRP A 139 4.74 1.68 -14.15
C TRP A 139 5.36 2.38 -12.94
N ASN A 140 4.56 3.14 -12.22
CA ASN A 140 4.97 3.84 -11.01
C ASN A 140 3.80 3.82 -10.03
N ASN A 141 3.67 2.76 -9.25
CA ASN A 141 2.59 2.59 -8.29
C ASN A 141 3.09 1.79 -7.10
N ALA A 142 3.56 2.52 -6.10
CA ALA A 142 4.05 1.95 -4.86
C ALA A 142 3.78 2.91 -3.71
N VAL A 143 3.55 2.35 -2.52
CA VAL A 143 3.49 3.10 -1.27
C VAL A 143 4.48 2.47 -0.30
N HIS A 144 5.41 3.28 0.20
CA HIS A 144 6.39 2.87 1.20
C HIS A 144 6.16 3.67 2.47
N ASN A 145 5.82 2.98 3.56
CA ASN A 145 5.62 3.62 4.86
C ASN A 145 6.65 3.11 5.87
N THR A 146 7.23 4.02 6.63
CA THR A 146 8.02 3.70 7.82
C THR A 146 7.42 4.43 9.00
N ILE A 147 7.07 3.68 10.05
CA ILE A 147 6.41 4.20 11.24
C ILE A 147 7.24 3.80 12.46
N TRP A 148 7.62 4.79 13.25
CA TRP A 148 8.26 4.63 14.55
C TRP A 148 7.28 5.05 15.63
N ASN A 149 7.05 4.18 16.61
CA ASN A 149 6.27 4.50 17.79
C ASN A 149 7.11 4.24 19.02
N ILE A 150 7.13 5.22 19.91
CA ILE A 150 7.73 5.12 21.25
C ILE A 150 6.67 5.53 22.26
N LYS A 151 6.54 4.75 23.31
CA LYS A 151 5.60 4.98 24.40
C LYS A 151 6.26 4.62 25.71
N ASP A 152 6.09 5.49 26.71
CA ASP A 152 6.59 5.24 28.06
C ASP A 152 5.50 5.56 29.07
N ASP A 153 5.06 4.55 29.81
CA ASP A 153 3.98 4.61 30.79
C ASP A 153 4.53 4.37 32.19
N VAL A 154 4.19 5.25 33.12
CA VAL A 154 4.41 5.05 34.55
C VAL A 154 3.06 4.83 35.21
N THR A 155 2.92 3.75 35.96
CA THR A 155 1.72 3.43 36.73
C THR A 155 2.03 3.40 38.21
N TYR A 156 1.24 4.16 39.00
CA TYR A 156 1.32 4.22 40.43
C TYR A 156 0.04 3.74 41.10
N TYR A 157 0.16 2.82 42.02
CA TYR A 157 -0.96 2.26 42.80
C TYR A 157 -1.00 2.92 44.17
N MET A 158 -2.11 3.58 44.50
CA MET A 158 -2.32 4.30 45.75
C MET A 158 -3.72 4.01 46.33
N GLY A 159 -3.82 3.07 47.25
CA GLY A 159 -5.09 2.67 47.82
C GLY A 159 -6.07 2.17 46.77
N ALA A 160 -7.19 2.89 46.59
CA ALA A 160 -8.22 2.58 45.62
C ALA A 160 -7.95 3.13 44.20
N HIS A 161 -6.84 3.83 44.02
CA HIS A 161 -6.47 4.49 42.78
C HIS A 161 -5.35 3.74 42.03
N LYS A 162 -5.47 3.68 40.71
CA LYS A 162 -4.41 3.26 39.78
C LYS A 162 -4.18 4.42 38.81
N ILE A 163 -3.18 5.22 39.11
CA ILE A 163 -2.83 6.41 38.33
C ILE A 163 -1.78 6.01 37.29
N MET A 164 -2.07 6.31 36.03
CA MET A 164 -1.15 6.12 34.90
C MET A 164 -0.86 7.47 34.26
N ALA A 165 0.41 7.76 34.00
CA ALA A 165 0.82 8.89 33.20
C ALA A 165 1.84 8.41 32.15
N GLY A 166 1.80 8.98 30.97
CA GLY A 166 2.69 8.54 29.91
C GLY A 166 2.94 9.60 28.85
N ILE A 167 3.96 9.31 28.08
CA ILE A 167 4.31 10.04 26.86
C ILE A 167 4.28 9.09 25.67
N SER A 168 3.96 9.64 24.51
CA SER A 168 4.05 8.90 23.25
C SER A 168 4.68 9.77 22.18
N PHE A 169 5.39 9.12 21.26
CA PHE A 169 5.95 9.77 20.10
C PHE A 169 5.78 8.85 18.90
N GLU A 170 5.20 9.38 17.82
CA GLU A 170 5.13 8.71 16.53
C GLU A 170 5.84 9.57 15.49
N HIS A 171 6.70 8.92 14.72
CA HIS A 171 7.25 9.47 13.48
C HIS A 171 6.78 8.62 12.32
N GLN A 172 6.15 9.23 11.34
CA GLN A 172 5.74 8.54 10.12
C GLN A 172 6.39 9.22 8.91
N MET A 173 6.90 8.37 8.03
CA MET A 173 7.41 8.72 6.73
C MET A 173 6.66 7.90 5.68
N ALA A 174 5.97 8.58 4.78
CA ALA A 174 5.22 7.99 3.67
C ALA A 174 5.79 8.47 2.35
N ASP A 175 6.10 7.53 1.47
CA ASP A 175 6.50 7.78 0.08
C ASP A 175 5.42 7.15 -0.81
N ASN A 176 4.69 7.97 -1.56
CA ASN A 176 3.61 7.54 -2.43
C ASN A 176 3.96 7.83 -3.88
N GLN A 177 4.15 6.77 -4.64
CA GLN A 177 4.46 6.79 -6.05
C GLN A 177 3.21 6.42 -6.84
N TYR A 178 2.79 7.30 -7.74
CA TYR A 178 1.68 7.02 -8.61
C TYR A 178 1.80 7.77 -9.93
N MET A 179 1.84 7.03 -11.02
CA MET A 179 1.75 7.58 -12.36
C MET A 179 1.17 6.52 -13.29
N ARG A 180 0.10 6.84 -13.98
CA ARG A 180 -0.44 5.97 -15.01
C ARG A 180 0.18 6.31 -16.37
N ASN A 181 0.12 5.37 -17.31
CA ASN A 181 0.59 5.54 -18.69
C ASN A 181 2.07 5.91 -18.84
N GLY A 182 2.91 5.62 -17.83
CA GLY A 182 4.33 5.97 -17.88
C GLY A 182 5.13 5.17 -18.91
N SER A 183 4.64 3.98 -19.30
CA SER A 183 5.17 3.19 -20.41
C SER A 183 4.57 3.54 -21.78
N GLY A 184 3.60 4.46 -21.81
CA GLY A 184 2.81 4.80 -22.99
C GLY A 184 1.52 3.98 -23.11
N TYR A 185 0.53 4.59 -23.72
CA TYR A 185 -0.77 4.00 -23.99
C TYR A 185 -1.18 4.28 -25.43
N TYR A 186 -1.63 3.25 -26.14
CA TYR A 186 -2.20 3.37 -27.48
C TYR A 186 -3.59 2.72 -27.52
N ARG A 187 -4.51 3.34 -28.29
CA ARG A 187 -5.77 2.74 -28.62
C ARG A 187 -5.94 2.71 -30.14
N TYR A 188 -6.24 1.53 -30.65
CA TYR A 188 -6.59 1.31 -32.04
C TYR A 188 -8.04 0.84 -32.12
N ASN A 189 -8.77 1.30 -33.12
CA ASN A 189 -10.14 0.85 -33.36
C ASN A 189 -10.21 0.05 -34.64
N ILE A 190 -10.89 -1.10 -34.60
CA ILE A 190 -11.18 -1.92 -35.78
C ILE A 190 -12.39 -1.29 -36.47
N THR A 191 -12.24 -0.95 -37.75
CA THR A 191 -13.24 -0.35 -38.60
C THR A 191 -13.61 -1.29 -39.73
N ASP A 192 -14.78 -1.09 -40.34
CA ASP A 192 -15.31 -1.98 -41.37
C ASP A 192 -14.42 -2.06 -42.64
N ASP A 193 -13.73 -0.98 -42.99
CA ASP A 193 -12.78 -0.92 -44.11
C ASP A 193 -11.54 -1.78 -43.91
N MET A 194 -11.25 -2.24 -42.68
CA MET A 194 -10.19 -3.16 -42.40
C MET A 194 -10.51 -4.63 -42.72
N TYR A 195 -11.73 -4.90 -43.20
CA TYR A 195 -12.15 -6.25 -43.61
C TYR A 195 -12.09 -6.40 -45.13
N VAL A 196 -11.40 -7.43 -45.58
CA VAL A 196 -11.35 -7.83 -46.99
C VAL A 196 -11.99 -9.21 -47.12
N GLY A 197 -13.09 -9.30 -47.87
CA GLY A 197 -13.84 -10.55 -48.03
C GLY A 197 -14.36 -11.12 -46.69
N GLY A 198 -14.67 -10.26 -45.70
CA GLY A 198 -15.13 -10.64 -44.37
C GLY A 198 -14.01 -11.06 -43.41
N VAL A 199 -12.74 -10.95 -43.81
CA VAL A 199 -11.58 -11.28 -43.00
C VAL A 199 -10.84 -10.02 -42.59
N LEU A 200 -10.66 -9.81 -41.29
CA LEU A 200 -9.87 -8.70 -40.73
C LEU A 200 -8.43 -8.79 -41.25
N GLN A 201 -7.88 -7.67 -41.69
CA GLN A 201 -6.51 -7.52 -42.15
C GLN A 201 -5.68 -6.88 -41.03
N PRO A 202 -4.87 -7.66 -40.25
CA PRO A 202 -4.11 -7.14 -39.12
C PRO A 202 -3.13 -6.03 -39.50
N ASP A 203 -2.53 -6.12 -40.71
CA ASP A 203 -1.59 -5.11 -41.20
C ASP A 203 -2.26 -3.74 -41.39
N MET A 204 -3.54 -3.71 -41.77
CA MET A 204 -4.29 -2.46 -41.88
C MET A 204 -4.50 -1.81 -40.54
N LEU A 205 -4.78 -2.61 -39.49
CA LEU A 205 -4.92 -2.12 -38.12
C LEU A 205 -3.59 -1.56 -37.59
N PHE A 206 -2.49 -2.31 -37.70
CA PHE A 206 -1.20 -1.89 -37.14
C PHE A 206 -0.53 -0.77 -37.94
N ASN A 207 -0.89 -0.56 -39.18
CA ASN A 207 -0.45 0.59 -39.98
C ASN A 207 -1.37 1.79 -39.88
N SER A 208 -2.53 1.66 -39.19
CA SER A 208 -3.42 2.79 -38.97
C SER A 208 -2.87 3.75 -37.91
N THR A 209 -3.37 4.97 -37.92
CA THR A 209 -3.09 5.93 -36.84
C THR A 209 -3.87 5.51 -35.58
N PRO A 210 -3.23 5.43 -34.41
CA PRO A 210 -3.97 5.17 -33.18
C PRO A 210 -5.00 6.27 -32.92
N GLU A 211 -6.19 5.87 -32.48
CA GLU A 211 -7.24 6.80 -32.07
C GLU A 211 -6.82 7.65 -30.87
N ILE A 212 -6.07 7.05 -29.95
CA ILE A 212 -5.53 7.70 -28.78
C ILE A 212 -4.06 7.31 -28.61
N PHE A 213 -3.25 8.30 -28.30
CA PHE A 213 -1.93 8.14 -27.73
C PHE A 213 -1.85 8.96 -26.44
N CYS A 214 -1.34 8.34 -25.36
CA CYS A 214 -1.12 9.01 -24.09
C CYS A 214 0.21 8.55 -23.48
N LEU A 215 1.04 9.52 -23.11
CA LEU A 215 2.26 9.29 -22.34
C LEU A 215 2.27 10.29 -21.20
N THR A 216 2.49 9.79 -19.98
CA THR A 216 2.59 10.61 -18.78
C THR A 216 4.01 10.54 -18.24
N TYR A 217 4.54 11.67 -17.84
CA TYR A 217 5.81 11.80 -17.15
C TYR A 217 5.69 12.89 -16.07
N GLY A 218 6.56 12.84 -15.07
CA GLY A 218 6.58 13.82 -14.00
C GLY A 218 7.08 15.18 -14.47
N TYR A 219 6.98 16.16 -13.57
CA TYR A 219 7.51 17.50 -13.79
C TYR A 219 9.01 17.43 -14.10
N ASP A 220 9.48 18.28 -15.01
CA ASP A 220 10.87 18.36 -15.45
C ASP A 220 11.45 17.03 -16.01
N GLY A 221 10.59 16.17 -16.59
CA GLY A 221 11.00 14.91 -17.21
C GLY A 221 11.26 13.76 -16.24
N GLU A 222 10.88 13.91 -14.96
CA GLU A 222 10.99 12.82 -13.99
C GLU A 222 10.13 11.62 -14.41
N THR A 223 10.75 10.45 -14.46
CA THR A 223 10.08 9.24 -14.95
C THR A 223 9.28 8.51 -13.85
N LYS A 224 9.67 8.66 -12.58
CA LYS A 224 9.02 7.99 -11.44
C LYS A 224 8.81 8.97 -10.28
N PRO A 225 7.90 9.94 -10.43
CA PRO A 225 7.63 10.92 -9.39
C PRO A 225 7.06 10.26 -8.13
N ALA A 226 7.44 10.81 -6.98
CA ALA A 226 6.95 10.39 -5.68
C ALA A 226 6.53 11.59 -4.83
N ALA A 227 5.40 11.46 -4.15
CA ALA A 227 4.98 12.40 -3.11
C ALA A 227 5.45 11.87 -1.76
N ARG A 228 6.31 12.63 -1.08
CA ARG A 228 6.82 12.26 0.24
C ARG A 228 6.21 13.13 1.31
N VAL A 229 5.72 12.51 2.38
CA VAL A 229 5.16 13.19 3.55
C VAL A 229 5.80 12.63 4.81
N GLN A 230 6.21 13.52 5.69
CA GLN A 230 6.74 13.15 7.00
C GLN A 230 6.05 13.96 8.08
N PHE A 231 5.72 13.33 9.19
CA PHE A 231 5.19 14.01 10.35
C PHE A 231 5.65 13.38 11.67
N ASN A 232 5.58 14.20 12.72
CA ASN A 232 5.82 13.82 14.10
C ASN A 232 4.57 14.07 14.91
N ARG A 233 4.20 13.12 15.78
CA ARG A 233 3.05 13.20 16.67
C ARG A 233 3.46 12.88 18.11
N PRO A 234 3.96 13.86 18.87
CA PRO A 234 4.14 13.73 20.30
C PRO A 234 2.78 13.76 21.01
N GLY A 235 2.68 13.02 22.09
CA GLY A 235 1.51 13.00 22.96
C GLY A 235 1.89 12.87 24.44
N ILE A 236 1.09 13.46 25.30
CA ILE A 236 1.19 13.33 26.75
C ILE A 236 -0.19 13.03 27.29
N TYR A 237 -0.29 12.16 28.28
CA TYR A 237 -1.57 11.76 28.87
C TYR A 237 -1.41 11.34 30.33
N ALA A 238 -2.52 11.46 31.05
CA ALA A 238 -2.66 10.92 32.39
C ALA A 238 -4.10 10.38 32.57
N GLN A 239 -4.21 9.30 33.34
CA GLN A 239 -5.47 8.63 33.61
C GLN A 239 -5.46 8.12 35.05
N ASP A 240 -6.62 8.16 35.71
CA ASP A 240 -6.86 7.49 36.96
C ASP A 240 -8.00 6.48 36.84
N GLU A 241 -7.79 5.31 37.40
CA GLU A 241 -8.79 4.28 37.59
C GLU A 241 -9.07 4.19 39.09
N TRP A 242 -10.24 4.68 39.50
CA TRP A 242 -10.65 4.77 40.90
C TRP A 242 -11.72 3.73 41.23
N ASN A 243 -11.38 2.80 42.12
CA ASN A 243 -12.33 1.86 42.70
C ASN A 243 -13.08 2.51 43.84
N ILE A 244 -14.22 3.19 43.53
CA ILE A 244 -15.04 3.90 44.50
C ILE A 244 -15.64 2.94 45.53
N THR A 245 -16.09 1.79 45.07
CA THR A 245 -16.55 0.66 45.87
C THR A 245 -16.17 -0.66 45.18
N ASP A 246 -16.38 -1.80 45.82
CA ASP A 246 -16.17 -3.13 45.23
C ASP A 246 -17.02 -3.37 43.96
N LYS A 247 -18.09 -2.55 43.76
CA LYS A 247 -19.02 -2.69 42.62
C LYS A 247 -18.95 -1.53 41.65
N LEU A 248 -18.24 -0.45 41.97
CA LEU A 248 -18.22 0.78 41.16
C LEU A 248 -16.78 1.22 40.93
N LYS A 249 -16.37 1.22 39.68
CA LYS A 249 -15.10 1.72 39.20
C LYS A 249 -15.35 2.94 38.28
N LEU A 250 -14.59 3.99 38.47
CA LEU A 250 -14.58 5.16 37.60
C LEU A 250 -13.19 5.27 36.95
N THR A 251 -13.17 5.47 35.63
CA THR A 251 -11.95 5.75 34.88
C THR A 251 -12.09 7.10 34.21
N TYR A 252 -11.12 7.97 34.40
CA TYR A 252 -11.08 9.29 33.76
C TYR A 252 -9.64 9.67 33.43
N GLY A 253 -9.47 10.51 32.42
CA GLY A 253 -8.14 10.89 31.95
C GLY A 253 -8.18 12.04 30.96
N LEU A 254 -7.00 12.54 30.66
CA LEU A 254 -6.77 13.57 29.67
C LEU A 254 -5.58 13.17 28.80
N ARG A 255 -5.70 13.44 27.50
CA ARG A 255 -4.62 13.27 26.52
C ARG A 255 -4.53 14.53 25.64
N VAL A 256 -3.31 14.95 25.38
CA VAL A 256 -3.00 16.04 24.44
C VAL A 256 -1.99 15.51 23.43
N ASP A 257 -2.28 15.68 22.14
CA ASP A 257 -1.41 15.32 21.03
C ASP A 257 -1.12 16.55 20.18
N GLY A 258 0.12 16.65 19.70
CA GLY A 258 0.53 17.59 18.65
C GLY A 258 0.72 16.86 17.33
N LEU A 259 0.53 17.56 16.20
CA LEU A 259 0.85 17.04 14.86
C LEU A 259 1.74 18.06 14.14
N PHE A 260 2.94 17.64 13.76
CA PHE A 260 3.95 18.49 13.14
C PHE A 260 4.42 17.88 11.84
N PHE A 261 4.15 18.55 10.73
CA PHE A 261 4.61 18.16 9.40
C PHE A 261 6.00 18.74 9.09
N ASN A 262 6.79 18.00 8.35
CA ASN A 262 8.00 18.55 7.73
C ASN A 262 7.58 19.30 6.45
N ASN A 263 7.53 20.64 6.54
CA ASN A 263 7.03 21.49 5.45
C ASN A 263 7.94 21.49 4.20
N SER A 264 9.17 21.00 4.29
CA SER A 264 10.07 20.91 3.13
C SER A 264 9.58 19.91 2.06
N ASP A 265 8.77 18.95 2.48
CA ASP A 265 8.27 17.88 1.61
C ASP A 265 6.87 18.17 1.03
N LEU A 266 6.25 19.27 1.46
CA LEU A 266 4.92 19.72 1.00
C LEU A 266 5.07 20.81 -0.09
N ARG A 267 5.75 20.51 -1.18
CA ARG A 267 5.92 21.43 -2.31
C ARG A 267 5.11 20.98 -3.51
#